data_6f418266886dbd10b2950049f7230b65
#
_entry.id   6f418266886dbd10b2950049f7230b65
#
_cell.length_a   1.000
_cell.length_b   1.000
_cell.length_c   1.000
_cell.angle_alpha   90.00
_cell.angle_beta   90.00
_cell.angle_gamma   90.00
#
_symmetry.space_group_name_H-M   'P 1'
#
loop_
_entity.id
_entity.type
_entity.pdbx_description
1 polymer ?
#
loop_
_entity_poly.entity_id
_entity_poly.type
_entity_poly.pdbx_seq_one_letter_code
_entity_poly.pdbx_strand_id
1 'polypeptide(L)'
;MFLENNENFVVINKPAGIAVQSGTKSRKNILDILRSTDEFEGSLPYTVHRIDKETTGILIVAKNRKFAQLFTSLFRMRKIHKTYLGVVLGQFQKNKGTLKDELFYYENEKKIKAIAITHYVVLDTNNNYSLLKLNPETGRKHQLRKQLLIHGYPILGDTKYRMSKNHPGKKNNLMLHAYKINFSITGTKYNFSAEPPPAFKNTLREKYLRTF
;
A
#
# COMPACT_ATOMS: atom_id res chain seq x y z
N MET A 1 -10.01 6.51 -12.30
CA MET A 1 -8.67 6.46 -11.71
C MET A 1 -8.48 7.53 -10.63
N PHE A 2 -8.87 8.79 -10.87
CA PHE A 2 -8.77 9.89 -9.90
C PHE A 2 -9.87 9.82 -8.85
N LEU A 3 -9.49 9.96 -7.57
CA LEU A 3 -10.39 10.07 -6.41
C LEU A 3 -10.54 11.52 -5.97
N GLU A 4 -9.52 12.33 -6.24
CA GLU A 4 -9.46 13.77 -5.99
C GLU A 4 -8.55 14.42 -7.03
N ASN A 5 -8.93 15.60 -7.46
CA ASN A 5 -8.12 16.42 -8.36
C ASN A 5 -8.34 17.90 -8.01
N ASN A 6 -7.33 18.56 -7.47
CA ASN A 6 -7.35 19.99 -7.20
C ASN A 6 -6.04 20.64 -7.69
N GLU A 7 -5.89 21.95 -7.49
CA GLU A 7 -4.73 22.72 -7.94
C GLU A 7 -3.38 22.24 -7.38
N ASN A 8 -3.40 21.56 -6.22
CA ASN A 8 -2.20 21.28 -5.45
C ASN A 8 -1.79 19.80 -5.51
N PHE A 9 -2.75 18.88 -5.62
CA PHE A 9 -2.48 17.45 -5.65
C PHE A 9 -3.61 16.65 -6.30
N VAL A 10 -3.29 15.44 -6.69
CA VAL A 10 -4.26 14.42 -7.05
C VAL A 10 -4.18 13.23 -6.08
N VAL A 11 -5.29 12.58 -5.87
CA VAL A 11 -5.37 11.27 -5.20
C VAL A 11 -5.91 10.28 -6.21
N ILE A 12 -5.18 9.19 -6.42
CA ILE A 12 -5.56 8.17 -7.41
C ILE A 12 -5.74 6.80 -6.76
N ASN A 13 -6.60 5.99 -7.38
CA ASN A 13 -6.67 4.54 -7.14
C ASN A 13 -5.70 3.85 -8.12
N LYS A 14 -4.46 3.58 -7.69
CA LYS A 14 -3.41 2.99 -8.52
C LYS A 14 -3.73 1.52 -8.83
N PRO A 15 -3.71 1.09 -10.09
CA PRO A 15 -3.82 -0.33 -10.44
C PRO A 15 -2.54 -1.11 -10.06
N ALA A 16 -2.65 -2.43 -10.02
CA ALA A 16 -1.50 -3.33 -9.91
C ALA A 16 -0.61 -3.26 -11.18
N GLY A 17 0.64 -3.69 -11.06
CA GLY A 17 1.56 -3.83 -12.19
C GLY A 17 2.27 -2.55 -12.62
N ILE A 18 1.95 -1.38 -12.04
CA ILE A 18 2.58 -0.09 -12.37
C ILE A 18 3.40 0.40 -11.17
N ALA A 19 4.70 0.64 -11.39
CA ALA A 19 5.58 1.22 -10.38
C ALA A 19 5.25 2.70 -10.16
N VAL A 20 5.48 3.22 -8.95
CA VAL A 20 5.28 4.65 -8.66
C VAL A 20 6.37 5.50 -9.31
N GLN A 21 7.61 5.05 -9.24
CA GLN A 21 8.80 5.70 -9.81
C GLN A 21 9.59 4.73 -10.67
N SER A 22 10.37 5.26 -11.60
CA SER A 22 11.32 4.47 -12.38
C SER A 22 12.31 3.74 -11.46
N GLY A 23 12.57 2.51 -11.79
CA GLY A 23 13.62 1.68 -11.21
C GLY A 23 14.36 0.97 -12.33
N THR A 24 15.43 0.26 -12.01
CA THR A 24 16.29 -0.44 -12.98
C THR A 24 15.54 -1.39 -13.93
N LYS A 25 14.28 -1.75 -13.62
CA LYS A 25 13.47 -2.74 -14.38
C LYS A 25 12.11 -2.23 -14.86
N SER A 26 11.80 -0.94 -14.75
CA SER A 26 10.49 -0.39 -15.17
C SER A 26 10.68 0.73 -16.16
N ARG A 27 10.29 0.52 -17.43
CA ARG A 27 10.37 1.52 -18.50
C ARG A 27 9.30 2.60 -18.39
N LYS A 28 8.14 2.30 -17.79
CA LYS A 28 7.01 3.24 -17.61
C LYS A 28 6.51 3.15 -16.17
N ASN A 29 6.28 4.27 -15.53
CA ASN A 29 5.80 4.39 -14.16
C ASN A 29 4.57 5.32 -14.09
N ILE A 30 3.97 5.42 -12.91
CA ILE A 30 2.74 6.19 -12.75
C ILE A 30 2.94 7.70 -13.00
N LEU A 31 4.13 8.25 -12.69
CA LEU A 31 4.42 9.66 -12.96
C LEU A 31 4.50 9.94 -14.46
N ASP A 32 5.08 9.02 -15.24
CA ASP A 32 5.14 9.16 -16.70
C ASP A 32 3.74 9.16 -17.30
N ILE A 33 2.84 8.30 -16.75
CA ILE A 33 1.44 8.28 -17.17
C ILE A 33 0.74 9.60 -16.81
N LEU A 34 0.91 10.06 -15.57
CA LEU A 34 0.25 11.28 -15.10
C LEU A 34 0.72 12.53 -15.86
N ARG A 35 1.99 12.60 -16.25
CA ARG A 35 2.51 13.71 -17.07
C ARG A 35 1.78 13.90 -18.41
N SER A 36 1.22 12.83 -18.95
CA SER A 36 0.49 12.85 -20.24
C SER A 36 -1.01 13.03 -20.07
N THR A 37 -1.49 13.38 -18.88
CA THR A 37 -2.92 13.62 -18.60
C THR A 37 -3.19 15.11 -18.40
N ASP A 38 -4.40 15.55 -18.75
CA ASP A 38 -4.84 16.95 -18.63
C ASP A 38 -4.75 17.47 -17.18
N GLU A 39 -4.86 16.59 -16.19
CA GLU A 39 -4.74 16.94 -14.77
C GLU A 39 -3.36 17.49 -14.39
N PHE A 40 -2.35 17.24 -15.22
CA PHE A 40 -0.97 17.73 -15.04
C PHE A 40 -0.52 18.69 -16.14
N GLU A 41 -1.45 19.19 -16.97
CA GLU A 41 -1.12 20.19 -17.97
C GLU A 41 -0.44 21.41 -17.32
N GLY A 42 0.73 21.79 -17.82
CA GLY A 42 1.56 22.87 -17.26
C GLY A 42 2.23 22.57 -15.91
N SER A 43 2.12 21.35 -15.35
CA SER A 43 2.72 20.97 -14.07
C SER A 43 3.48 19.64 -14.13
N LEU A 44 4.36 19.41 -13.15
CA LEU A 44 5.07 18.15 -13.01
C LEU A 44 4.51 17.33 -11.84
N PRO A 45 4.31 16.02 -12.00
CA PRO A 45 3.91 15.16 -10.91
C PRO A 45 5.09 14.90 -9.96
N TYR A 46 4.88 15.15 -8.66
CA TYR A 46 5.85 14.90 -7.60
C TYR A 46 5.38 13.75 -6.72
N THR A 47 6.22 12.72 -6.57
CA THR A 47 5.94 11.67 -5.59
C THR A 47 6.16 12.18 -4.18
N VAL A 48 5.22 11.86 -3.29
CA VAL A 48 5.28 12.21 -1.87
C VAL A 48 5.33 10.98 -0.99
N HIS A 49 4.86 9.85 -1.50
CA HIS A 49 5.00 8.52 -0.93
C HIS A 49 4.93 7.45 -2.02
N ARG A 50 5.11 6.21 -1.63
CA ARG A 50 5.03 5.08 -2.58
C ARG A 50 4.30 3.89 -2.00
N ILE A 51 3.64 3.15 -2.87
CA ILE A 51 3.15 1.79 -2.65
C ILE A 51 3.85 0.86 -3.64
N ASP A 52 3.90 -0.43 -3.36
CA ASP A 52 4.61 -1.40 -4.21
C ASP A 52 3.95 -1.49 -5.60
N LYS A 53 4.72 -1.95 -6.59
CA LYS A 53 4.26 -2.12 -7.98
C LYS A 53 2.96 -2.93 -8.05
N GLU A 54 2.88 -4.04 -7.33
CA GLU A 54 1.74 -4.95 -7.33
C GLU A 54 0.64 -4.57 -6.32
N THR A 55 0.90 -3.62 -5.41
CA THR A 55 -0.10 -3.09 -4.48
C THR A 55 -1.03 -2.14 -5.22
N THR A 56 -2.33 -2.32 -5.04
CA THR A 56 -3.37 -1.44 -5.58
C THR A 56 -3.80 -0.39 -4.56
N GLY A 57 -4.53 0.64 -4.99
CA GLY A 57 -5.19 1.59 -4.09
C GLY A 57 -4.54 2.96 -4.04
N ILE A 58 -4.78 3.66 -2.94
CA ILE A 58 -4.53 5.09 -2.83
C ILE A 58 -3.06 5.47 -2.98
N LEU A 59 -2.82 6.41 -3.88
CA LEU A 59 -1.55 7.11 -4.05
C LEU A 59 -1.82 8.61 -4.18
N ILE A 60 -1.10 9.42 -3.39
CA ILE A 60 -1.10 10.89 -3.47
C ILE A 60 0.07 11.32 -4.35
N VAL A 61 -0.19 12.24 -5.29
CA VAL A 61 0.82 12.87 -6.13
C VAL A 61 0.62 14.38 -6.08
N ALA A 62 1.65 15.12 -5.69
CA ALA A 62 1.58 16.57 -5.66
C ALA A 62 1.80 17.16 -7.06
N LYS A 63 1.16 18.31 -7.34
CA LYS A 63 1.28 19.05 -8.60
C LYS A 63 2.34 20.15 -8.56
N ASN A 64 2.81 20.52 -7.38
CA ASN A 64 3.81 21.55 -7.19
C ASN A 64 4.78 21.22 -6.05
N ARG A 65 5.94 21.90 -6.03
CA ARG A 65 7.00 21.68 -5.03
C ARG A 65 6.55 21.99 -3.61
N LYS A 66 5.72 23.01 -3.41
CA LYS A 66 5.22 23.41 -2.09
C LYS A 66 4.46 22.26 -1.43
N PHE A 67 3.51 21.66 -2.14
CA PHE A 67 2.73 20.52 -1.63
C PHE A 67 3.54 19.22 -1.58
N ALA A 68 4.51 19.03 -2.48
CA ALA A 68 5.44 17.91 -2.38
C ALA A 68 6.24 17.94 -1.07
N GLN A 69 6.78 19.11 -0.69
CA GLN A 69 7.49 19.29 0.58
C GLN A 69 6.56 19.12 1.79
N LEU A 70 5.35 19.70 1.72
CA LEU A 70 4.34 19.57 2.77
C LEU A 70 3.98 18.11 3.03
N PHE A 71 3.59 17.37 2.01
CA PHE A 71 3.26 15.94 2.15
C PHE A 71 4.44 15.12 2.63
N THR A 72 5.66 15.36 2.11
CA THR A 72 6.87 14.67 2.57
C THR A 72 7.08 14.89 4.06
N SER A 73 6.87 16.13 4.54
CA SER A 73 6.93 16.46 5.96
C SER A 73 5.85 15.75 6.78
N LEU A 74 4.59 15.74 6.30
CA LEU A 74 3.48 15.05 6.96
C LEU A 74 3.73 13.53 7.06
N PHE A 75 4.26 12.88 6.01
CA PHE A 75 4.65 11.47 6.04
C PHE A 75 5.78 11.23 7.04
N ARG A 76 6.81 12.07 7.05
CA ARG A 76 7.94 11.98 7.99
C ARG A 76 7.48 12.13 9.44
N MET A 77 6.57 13.06 9.72
CA MET A 77 5.99 13.30 11.04
C MET A 77 4.89 12.29 11.41
N ARG A 78 4.56 11.32 10.54
CA ARG A 78 3.48 10.33 10.74
C ARG A 78 2.10 10.97 10.95
N LYS A 79 1.86 12.12 10.35
CA LYS A 79 0.56 12.83 10.38
C LYS A 79 -0.42 12.33 9.32
N ILE A 80 -0.01 11.37 8.49
CA ILE A 80 -0.85 10.72 7.48
C ILE A 80 -1.15 9.31 7.94
N HIS A 81 -2.44 9.04 8.20
CA HIS A 81 -2.93 7.73 8.61
C HIS A 81 -3.33 6.91 7.39
N LYS A 82 -2.80 5.72 7.31
CA LYS A 82 -3.01 4.79 6.19
C LYS A 82 -3.73 3.55 6.68
N THR A 83 -4.69 3.09 5.91
CA THR A 83 -5.37 1.81 6.13
C THR A 83 -5.22 0.96 4.88
N TYR A 84 -4.77 -0.27 5.06
CA TYR A 84 -4.69 -1.27 3.99
C TYR A 84 -5.64 -2.43 4.29
N LEU A 85 -6.07 -3.09 3.23
CA LEU A 85 -6.70 -4.40 3.28
C LEU A 85 -5.72 -5.43 2.76
N GLY A 86 -5.58 -6.54 3.47
CA GLY A 86 -4.72 -7.64 3.07
C GLY A 86 -5.40 -8.98 3.30
N VAL A 87 -5.33 -9.88 2.32
CA VAL A 87 -5.70 -11.29 2.52
C VAL A 87 -4.43 -12.08 2.74
N VAL A 88 -4.39 -12.81 3.84
CA VAL A 88 -3.24 -13.65 4.22
C VAL A 88 -3.61 -15.12 4.22
N LEU A 89 -2.59 -15.96 4.10
CA LEU A 89 -2.72 -17.42 4.26
C LEU A 89 -2.76 -17.76 5.73
N GLY A 90 -3.69 -18.67 6.10
CA GLY A 90 -3.87 -19.15 7.46
C GLY A 90 -4.91 -18.37 8.27
N GLN A 91 -5.35 -19.01 9.35
CA GLN A 91 -6.26 -18.44 10.32
C GLN A 91 -5.50 -17.58 11.34
N PHE A 92 -5.73 -16.27 11.32
CA PHE A 92 -5.09 -15.34 12.23
C PHE A 92 -5.63 -15.52 13.65
N GLN A 93 -4.75 -15.81 14.61
CA GLN A 93 -5.14 -16.29 15.96
C GLN A 93 -5.79 -15.21 16.84
N LYS A 94 -5.36 -13.95 16.70
CA LYS A 94 -5.86 -12.84 17.51
C LYS A 94 -6.64 -11.86 16.65
N ASN A 95 -7.85 -11.49 17.07
CA ASN A 95 -8.71 -10.59 16.32
C ASN A 95 -8.14 -9.18 16.10
N LYS A 96 -7.24 -8.72 16.95
CA LYS A 96 -6.54 -7.44 16.84
C LYS A 96 -5.19 -7.48 17.55
N GLY A 97 -4.28 -6.61 17.13
CA GLY A 97 -2.96 -6.51 17.76
C GLY A 97 -2.01 -5.58 17.03
N THR A 98 -0.73 -5.69 17.39
CA THR A 98 0.34 -4.89 16.81
C THR A 98 1.50 -5.81 16.42
N LEU A 99 1.92 -5.71 15.18
CA LEU A 99 3.17 -6.30 14.68
C LEU A 99 4.29 -5.27 14.89
N LYS A 100 5.31 -5.65 15.65
CA LYS A 100 6.49 -4.82 15.92
C LYS A 100 7.73 -5.63 15.65
N ASP A 101 8.45 -5.29 14.58
CA ASP A 101 9.57 -6.05 14.08
C ASP A 101 10.73 -5.14 13.71
N GLU A 102 11.94 -5.68 13.72
CA GLU A 102 13.10 -5.05 13.13
C GLU A 102 13.25 -5.52 11.69
N LEU A 103 13.11 -4.60 10.74
CA LEU A 103 13.26 -4.89 9.32
C LEU A 103 14.57 -4.37 8.78
N PHE A 104 15.23 -5.19 7.96
CA PHE A 104 16.45 -4.80 7.26
C PHE A 104 16.13 -4.26 5.87
N TYR A 105 16.88 -3.21 5.47
CA TYR A 105 16.91 -2.69 4.11
C TYR A 105 18.33 -2.19 3.78
N TYR A 106 18.62 -1.99 2.51
CA TYR A 106 19.90 -1.46 2.07
C TYR A 106 19.74 -0.01 1.62
N GLU A 107 20.63 0.85 2.08
CA GLU A 107 20.75 2.24 1.67
C GLU A 107 22.24 2.54 1.47
N ASN A 108 22.63 2.98 0.26
CA ASN A 108 24.02 3.19 -0.13
C ASN A 108 24.91 1.99 0.23
N GLU A 109 24.46 0.78 -0.14
CA GLU A 109 25.14 -0.51 0.12
C GLU A 109 25.25 -0.92 1.59
N LYS A 110 24.87 -0.05 2.52
CA LYS A 110 24.83 -0.35 3.95
C LYS A 110 23.52 -1.03 4.33
N LYS A 111 23.64 -2.11 5.11
CA LYS A 111 22.49 -2.80 5.69
C LYS A 111 22.01 -2.00 6.90
N ILE A 112 20.82 -1.42 6.79
CA ILE A 112 20.19 -0.63 7.84
C ILE A 112 19.08 -1.44 8.50
N LYS A 113 19.01 -1.36 9.82
CA LYS A 113 18.00 -1.97 10.67
C LYS A 113 17.03 -0.89 11.12
N ALA A 114 15.72 -1.11 10.98
CA ALA A 114 14.72 -0.14 11.42
C ALA A 114 13.45 -0.81 11.95
N ILE A 115 12.91 -0.21 13.00
CA ILE A 115 11.66 -0.65 13.61
C ILE A 115 10.50 -0.41 12.65
N ALA A 116 9.67 -1.43 12.50
CA ALA A 116 8.43 -1.45 11.74
C ALA A 116 7.27 -1.73 12.71
N ILE A 117 6.25 -0.88 12.70
CA ILE A 117 5.07 -0.99 13.55
C ILE A 117 3.83 -0.98 12.66
N THR A 118 2.95 -1.99 12.83
CA THR A 118 1.67 -2.09 12.12
C THR A 118 0.61 -2.60 13.09
N HIS A 119 -0.46 -1.83 13.27
CA HIS A 119 -1.65 -2.30 13.97
C HIS A 119 -2.54 -3.06 13.01
N TYR A 120 -3.20 -4.10 13.49
CA TYR A 120 -4.11 -4.90 12.67
C TYR A 120 -5.42 -5.21 13.39
N VAL A 121 -6.45 -5.43 12.59
CA VAL A 121 -7.73 -6.01 12.99
C VAL A 121 -8.10 -7.07 11.97
N VAL A 122 -8.50 -8.26 12.42
CA VAL A 122 -9.07 -9.31 11.58
C VAL A 122 -10.51 -8.91 11.29
N LEU A 123 -10.82 -8.74 10.00
CA LEU A 123 -12.18 -8.41 9.56
C LEU A 123 -13.01 -9.67 9.35
N ASP A 124 -12.38 -10.72 8.83
CA ASP A 124 -12.98 -12.02 8.65
C ASP A 124 -11.90 -13.11 8.54
N THR A 125 -12.23 -14.35 8.88
CA THR A 125 -11.29 -15.46 8.84
C THR A 125 -11.98 -16.80 8.70
N ASN A 126 -11.29 -17.73 8.06
CA ASN A 126 -11.62 -19.15 8.05
C ASN A 126 -10.33 -19.98 8.24
N ASN A 127 -10.42 -21.31 8.18
CA ASN A 127 -9.28 -22.20 8.44
C ASN A 127 -8.05 -21.96 7.54
N ASN A 128 -8.24 -21.38 6.35
CA ASN A 128 -7.18 -21.25 5.34
C ASN A 128 -6.76 -19.81 5.06
N TYR A 129 -7.61 -18.82 5.36
CA TYR A 129 -7.40 -17.42 4.98
C TYR A 129 -7.91 -16.46 6.05
N SER A 130 -7.30 -15.28 6.12
CA SER A 130 -7.80 -14.16 6.93
C SER A 130 -7.77 -12.85 6.13
N LEU A 131 -8.83 -12.06 6.25
CA LEU A 131 -8.90 -10.70 5.76
C LEU A 131 -8.54 -9.73 6.89
N LEU A 132 -7.50 -8.95 6.69
CA LEU A 132 -6.97 -8.02 7.68
C LEU A 132 -7.17 -6.57 7.26
N LYS A 133 -7.54 -5.73 8.22
CA LYS A 133 -7.34 -4.28 8.18
C LYS A 133 -6.01 -3.97 8.84
N LEU A 134 -5.10 -3.30 8.11
CA LEU A 134 -3.73 -3.03 8.51
C LEU A 134 -3.49 -1.52 8.55
N ASN A 135 -3.01 -1.02 9.69
CA ASN A 135 -2.72 0.40 9.90
C ASN A 135 -1.22 0.57 10.23
N PRO A 136 -0.35 0.73 9.21
CA PRO A 136 1.07 0.90 9.43
C PRO A 136 1.39 2.30 9.97
N GLU A 137 2.01 2.38 11.15
CA GLU A 137 2.57 3.61 11.74
C GLU A 137 3.83 4.06 11.00
N THR A 138 4.68 3.09 10.67
CA THR A 138 5.93 3.29 9.92
C THR A 138 5.71 2.94 8.44
N GLY A 139 6.66 3.31 7.58
CA GLY A 139 6.57 3.07 6.13
C GLY A 139 7.85 2.44 5.55
N ARG A 140 8.33 1.32 6.11
CA ARG A 140 9.54 0.66 5.62
C ARG A 140 9.26 -0.09 4.30
N LYS A 141 10.31 -0.28 3.49
CA LYS A 141 10.19 -0.96 2.19
C LYS A 141 9.58 -2.35 2.35
N HIS A 142 8.45 -2.59 1.68
CA HIS A 142 7.65 -3.82 1.73
C HIS A 142 7.23 -4.23 3.17
N GLN A 143 6.99 -3.26 4.06
CA GLN A 143 6.78 -3.49 5.49
C GLN A 143 5.72 -4.55 5.77
N LEU A 144 4.48 -4.34 5.31
CA LEU A 144 3.36 -5.24 5.57
C LEU A 144 3.63 -6.67 5.09
N ARG A 145 4.22 -6.80 3.91
CA ARG A 145 4.56 -8.08 3.29
C ARG A 145 5.61 -8.85 4.10
N LYS A 146 6.64 -8.13 4.58
CA LYS A 146 7.71 -8.72 5.42
C LYS A 146 7.19 -9.11 6.79
N GLN A 147 6.47 -8.20 7.48
CA GLN A 147 5.94 -8.48 8.81
C GLN A 147 4.99 -9.67 8.81
N LEU A 148 4.03 -9.70 7.88
CA LEU A 148 3.08 -10.82 7.80
C LEU A 148 3.78 -12.15 7.49
N LEU A 149 4.82 -12.17 6.66
CA LEU A 149 5.63 -13.38 6.46
C LEU A 149 6.38 -13.80 7.74
N ILE A 150 7.01 -12.85 8.45
CA ILE A 150 7.74 -13.12 9.71
C ILE A 150 6.82 -13.78 10.75
N HIS A 151 5.57 -13.33 10.82
CA HIS A 151 4.57 -13.88 11.72
C HIS A 151 3.87 -15.16 11.20
N GLY A 152 4.30 -15.71 10.06
CA GLY A 152 3.76 -16.95 9.50
C GLY A 152 2.49 -16.81 8.66
N TYR A 153 2.07 -15.58 8.35
CA TYR A 153 0.86 -15.26 7.58
C TYR A 153 1.18 -14.49 6.30
N PRO A 154 1.86 -15.09 5.29
CA PRO A 154 2.20 -14.38 4.08
C PRO A 154 0.96 -13.92 3.32
N ILE A 155 1.06 -12.78 2.64
CA ILE A 155 -0.04 -12.24 1.84
C ILE A 155 -0.30 -13.16 0.64
N LEU A 156 -1.57 -13.45 0.39
CA LEU A 156 -2.00 -14.23 -0.77
C LEU A 156 -1.58 -13.54 -2.07
N GLY A 157 -0.98 -14.29 -2.99
CA GLY A 157 -0.46 -13.78 -4.26
C GLY A 157 0.91 -13.10 -4.17
N ASP A 158 1.55 -13.07 -2.99
CA ASP A 158 2.91 -12.53 -2.89
C ASP A 158 3.93 -13.49 -3.48
N THR A 159 4.56 -13.08 -4.60
CA THR A 159 5.58 -13.87 -5.29
C THR A 159 6.97 -13.75 -4.68
N LYS A 160 7.20 -12.73 -3.85
CA LYS A 160 8.50 -12.44 -3.25
C LYS A 160 8.60 -12.87 -1.78
N TYR A 161 7.58 -12.61 -0.99
CA TYR A 161 7.52 -12.89 0.45
C TYR A 161 6.55 -14.02 0.72
N ARG A 162 7.03 -15.27 0.58
CA ARG A 162 6.25 -16.51 0.67
C ARG A 162 7.03 -17.59 1.42
N MET A 163 6.33 -18.53 2.06
CA MET A 163 6.95 -19.62 2.85
C MET A 163 7.67 -20.65 1.99
N SER A 164 7.15 -20.98 0.80
CA SER A 164 7.71 -21.97 -0.11
C SER A 164 7.64 -21.49 -1.56
N LYS A 165 8.60 -21.93 -2.39
CA LYS A 165 8.59 -21.67 -3.83
C LYS A 165 7.41 -22.37 -4.52
N ASN A 166 6.89 -23.45 -3.94
CA ASN A 166 5.78 -24.25 -4.48
C ASN A 166 4.39 -23.72 -4.10
N HIS A 167 4.29 -22.64 -3.33
CA HIS A 167 3.00 -22.03 -3.04
C HIS A 167 2.42 -21.38 -4.32
N PRO A 168 1.11 -21.52 -4.57
CA PRO A 168 0.48 -21.07 -5.83
C PRO A 168 0.42 -19.54 -5.94
N GLY A 169 1.59 -18.88 -5.90
CA GLY A 169 1.70 -17.43 -6.03
C GLY A 169 1.43 -16.91 -7.45
N LYS A 170 1.37 -17.79 -8.47
CA LYS A 170 1.19 -17.37 -9.88
C LYS A 170 -0.26 -17.14 -10.31
N LYS A 171 -1.27 -17.64 -9.60
CA LYS A 171 -2.68 -17.52 -10.01
C LYS A 171 -3.38 -16.27 -9.49
N ASN A 172 -2.88 -15.63 -8.43
CA ASN A 172 -3.53 -14.47 -7.82
C ASN A 172 -2.61 -13.25 -7.86
N ASN A 173 -3.19 -12.08 -8.10
CA ASN A 173 -2.52 -10.80 -7.86
C ASN A 173 -2.21 -10.65 -6.37
N LEU A 174 -1.22 -9.82 -6.02
CA LEU A 174 -0.93 -9.51 -4.63
C LEU A 174 -2.19 -8.97 -3.92
N MET A 175 -2.69 -9.70 -2.94
CA MET A 175 -3.90 -9.35 -2.21
C MET A 175 -3.60 -8.32 -1.11
N LEU A 176 -3.07 -7.17 -1.52
CA LEU A 176 -2.77 -6.00 -0.68
C LEU A 176 -3.27 -4.73 -1.37
N HIS A 177 -4.12 -3.99 -0.68
CA HIS A 177 -4.79 -2.80 -1.21
C HIS A 177 -4.70 -1.62 -0.23
N ALA A 178 -4.19 -0.48 -0.68
CA ALA A 178 -4.18 0.79 0.07
C ALA A 178 -5.60 1.38 0.07
N TYR A 179 -6.38 1.07 1.10
CA TYR A 179 -7.83 1.27 1.15
C TYR A 179 -8.24 2.69 1.54
N LYS A 180 -7.64 3.22 2.64
CA LYS A 180 -7.98 4.56 3.13
C LYS A 180 -6.73 5.35 3.49
N ILE A 181 -6.84 6.67 3.32
CA ILE A 181 -5.83 7.62 3.78
C ILE A 181 -6.51 8.85 4.38
N ASN A 182 -6.04 9.28 5.55
CA ASN A 182 -6.57 10.43 6.27
C ASN A 182 -5.44 11.35 6.69
N PHE A 183 -5.61 12.64 6.51
CA PHE A 183 -4.65 13.67 6.90
C PHE A 183 -5.33 15.03 7.06
N SER A 184 -4.61 16.00 7.63
CA SER A 184 -5.09 17.40 7.72
C SER A 184 -4.03 18.34 7.15
N ILE A 185 -4.47 19.34 6.40
CA ILE A 185 -3.65 20.43 5.88
C ILE A 185 -4.34 21.74 6.24
N THR A 186 -3.64 22.64 6.92
CA THR A 186 -4.16 23.98 7.31
C THR A 186 -5.55 23.96 7.93
N GLY A 187 -5.80 22.98 8.83
CA GLY A 187 -7.09 22.80 9.50
C GLY A 187 -8.13 22.00 8.73
N THR A 188 -7.99 21.86 7.41
CA THR A 188 -8.91 21.05 6.58
C THR A 188 -8.57 19.58 6.71
N LYS A 189 -9.58 18.74 7.03
CA LYS A 189 -9.46 17.29 7.13
C LYS A 189 -9.80 16.65 5.77
N TYR A 190 -8.92 15.78 5.32
CA TYR A 190 -9.07 15.00 4.10
C TYR A 190 -9.20 13.52 4.44
N ASN A 191 -10.22 12.87 3.88
CA ASN A 191 -10.49 11.44 4.06
C ASN A 191 -10.81 10.84 2.69
N PHE A 192 -9.92 9.98 2.19
CA PHE A 192 -10.11 9.29 0.91
C PHE A 192 -10.19 7.80 1.12
N SER A 193 -11.05 7.16 0.32
CA SER A 193 -11.13 5.70 0.24
C SER A 193 -11.11 5.26 -1.22
N ALA A 194 -10.39 4.18 -1.50
CA ALA A 194 -10.34 3.55 -2.81
C ALA A 194 -11.01 2.19 -2.73
N GLU A 195 -12.00 1.96 -3.59
CA GLU A 195 -12.60 0.64 -3.70
C GLU A 195 -11.57 -0.40 -4.22
N PRO A 196 -11.47 -1.56 -3.59
CA PRO A 196 -10.65 -2.65 -4.10
C PRO A 196 -11.10 -3.07 -5.51
N PRO A 197 -10.15 -3.42 -6.38
CA PRO A 197 -10.48 -3.81 -7.74
C PRO A 197 -11.34 -5.08 -7.78
N PRO A 198 -12.10 -5.32 -8.87
CA PRO A 198 -12.96 -6.51 -9.01
C PRO A 198 -12.24 -7.82 -8.72
N ALA A 199 -10.97 -7.95 -9.17
CA ALA A 199 -10.17 -9.15 -8.91
C ALA A 199 -9.94 -9.39 -7.40
N PHE A 200 -9.79 -8.33 -6.58
CA PHE A 200 -9.69 -8.44 -5.14
C PHE A 200 -11.02 -8.94 -4.54
N LYS A 201 -12.14 -8.31 -4.91
CA LYS A 201 -13.47 -8.68 -4.44
C LYS A 201 -13.85 -10.11 -4.84
N ASN A 202 -13.54 -10.53 -6.07
CA ASN A 202 -13.76 -11.90 -6.54
C ASN A 202 -12.95 -12.91 -5.74
N THR A 203 -11.66 -12.62 -5.46
CA THR A 203 -10.83 -13.49 -4.62
C THR A 203 -11.39 -13.63 -3.21
N LEU A 204 -11.94 -12.58 -2.60
CA LEU A 204 -12.62 -12.70 -1.29
C LEU A 204 -13.76 -13.72 -1.36
N ARG A 205 -14.63 -13.64 -2.38
CA ARG A 205 -15.76 -14.58 -2.57
C ARG A 205 -15.26 -16.02 -2.78
N GLU A 206 -14.27 -16.21 -3.66
CA GLU A 206 -13.66 -17.52 -3.93
C GLU A 206 -13.01 -18.15 -2.68
N LYS A 207 -12.56 -17.33 -1.75
CA LYS A 207 -11.94 -17.76 -0.50
C LYS A 207 -12.92 -17.78 0.68
N TYR A 208 -14.22 -17.61 0.42
CA TYR A 208 -15.28 -17.59 1.43
C TYR A 208 -15.03 -16.57 2.55
N LEU A 209 -14.48 -15.41 2.19
CA LEU A 209 -14.31 -14.28 3.08
C LEU A 209 -15.38 -13.23 2.77
N ARG A 210 -15.96 -12.63 3.81
CA ARG A 210 -16.96 -11.59 3.67
C ARG A 210 -16.35 -10.33 3.06
N THR A 211 -17.10 -9.68 2.20
CA THR A 211 -16.80 -8.32 1.75
C THR A 211 -17.22 -7.34 2.83
N PHE A 212 -16.45 -6.31 3.06
CA PHE A 212 -16.66 -5.21 4.02
C PHE A 212 -17.47 -4.07 3.38
#